data_ece7ea4d82e918cb3983993122c9904c
#
_entry.id   ece7ea4d82e918cb3983993122c9904c
#
_cell.length_a   1.000
_cell.length_b   1.000
_cell.length_c   1.000
_cell.angle_alpha   90.00
_cell.angle_beta   90.00
_cell.angle_gamma   90.00
#
_symmetry.space_group_name_H-M   'P 1'
#
loop_
_entity.id
_entity.type
_entity.pdbx_description
1 polymer ?
#
loop_
_entity_poly.entity_id
_entity_poly.type
_entity_poly.pdbx_seq_one_letter_code
_entity_poly.pdbx_strand_id
1 'polypeptide(L)'
;NDGNASCSSKFLRRGLMPIYGGSIIGKDCFIDSDALIGYPHAKELEKESKEIAGCEIGDESIIRPGSVYSTAKLGEKTRTGHNFLVRENTTIGDGCLLGTNVVIDNDCKIGNYCSFQTGAYIPTGTVVGDRVFIGPNASLTNDNTPVRTEYLCEPITIENDVSIGSNATIMPGLTIGEGAFIAGGAVVTKNVPAWHLAKGCPAVFSKLPDNLKKPNRLGL
;
A
#
# COMPACT_ATOMS: atom_id res chain seq x y z
N ASN A 1 -21.60 -10.05 29.09
CA ASN A 1 -21.66 -8.63 28.68
C ASN A 1 -20.94 -8.49 27.37
N ASP A 2 -21.68 -8.73 26.29
CA ASP A 2 -21.22 -8.65 24.92
C ASP A 2 -21.12 -7.18 24.53
N GLY A 3 -19.91 -6.67 24.47
CA GLY A 3 -19.60 -5.37 23.91
C GLY A 3 -19.84 -5.38 22.40
N ASN A 4 -21.10 -5.22 22.02
CA ASN A 4 -21.52 -5.09 20.63
C ASN A 4 -20.98 -3.78 20.07
N ALA A 5 -19.96 -3.83 19.24
CA ALA A 5 -19.59 -2.73 18.35
C ALA A 5 -20.77 -2.54 17.39
N SER A 6 -21.64 -1.57 17.65
CA SER A 6 -22.76 -1.24 16.80
C SER A 6 -22.23 -0.56 15.52
N CYS A 7 -21.88 -1.36 14.53
CA CYS A 7 -21.66 -0.88 13.17
C CYS A 7 -23.03 -0.61 12.55
N SER A 8 -23.45 0.66 12.49
CA SER A 8 -24.65 1.07 11.76
C SER A 8 -24.33 1.17 10.26
N SER A 9 -23.97 0.04 9.62
CA SER A 9 -23.75 0.03 8.18
C SER A 9 -25.01 -0.41 7.44
N LYS A 10 -25.54 0.43 6.57
CA LYS A 10 -26.67 0.15 5.68
C LYS A 10 -26.40 -0.94 4.63
N PHE A 11 -25.20 -1.50 4.56
CA PHE A 11 -24.74 -2.37 3.47
C PHE A 11 -23.96 -3.62 3.91
N LEU A 12 -24.19 -4.15 5.11
CA LEU A 12 -23.65 -5.45 5.49
C LEU A 12 -24.39 -6.55 4.70
N ARG A 13 -23.76 -7.17 3.71
CA ARG A 13 -24.23 -8.47 3.21
C ARG A 13 -24.10 -9.49 4.32
N ARG A 14 -25.21 -10.18 4.64
CA ARG A 14 -25.29 -11.21 5.67
C ARG A 14 -24.51 -12.45 5.24
N GLY A 15 -23.25 -12.53 5.66
CA GLY A 15 -22.39 -13.71 5.67
C GLY A 15 -21.50 -13.60 6.91
N LEU A 16 -20.98 -14.71 7.43
CA LEU A 16 -19.94 -14.65 8.46
C LEU A 16 -18.69 -14.01 7.82
N MET A 17 -18.52 -12.70 8.02
CA MET A 17 -17.28 -12.05 7.66
C MET A 17 -16.18 -12.55 8.59
N PRO A 18 -15.05 -13.05 8.08
CA PRO A 18 -13.92 -13.42 8.92
C PRO A 18 -13.20 -12.15 9.41
N ILE A 19 -13.74 -11.56 10.48
CA ILE A 19 -13.10 -10.50 11.24
C ILE A 19 -12.39 -11.16 12.42
N TYR A 20 -11.07 -10.99 12.46
CA TYR A 20 -10.22 -11.61 13.47
C TYR A 20 -9.88 -10.62 14.58
N GLY A 21 -9.76 -11.16 15.78
CA GLY A 21 -9.20 -10.50 16.94
C GLY A 21 -9.89 -9.19 17.32
N GLY A 22 -9.09 -8.26 17.81
CA GLY A 22 -9.51 -6.91 18.23
C GLY A 22 -9.64 -5.91 17.08
N SER A 23 -9.99 -6.36 15.86
CA SER A 23 -10.10 -5.45 14.70
C SER A 23 -11.14 -4.35 14.94
N ILE A 24 -10.75 -3.11 14.61
CA ILE A 24 -11.58 -1.92 14.70
C ILE A 24 -11.96 -1.45 13.31
N ILE A 25 -13.27 -1.32 13.05
CA ILE A 25 -13.79 -0.84 11.78
C ILE A 25 -14.54 0.46 12.04
N GLY A 26 -14.16 1.50 11.30
CA GLY A 26 -14.77 2.82 11.36
C GLY A 26 -16.23 2.84 10.89
N LYS A 27 -16.83 4.02 10.96
CA LYS A 27 -18.23 4.25 10.59
C LYS A 27 -18.40 4.27 9.07
N ASP A 28 -19.61 3.93 8.63
CA ASP A 28 -20.03 4.02 7.23
C ASP A 28 -19.11 3.27 6.23
N CYS A 29 -18.41 2.24 6.71
CA CYS A 29 -17.58 1.37 5.89
C CYS A 29 -18.43 0.36 5.12
N PHE A 30 -18.04 0.08 3.88
CA PHE A 30 -18.45 -1.11 3.14
C PHE A 30 -17.35 -2.16 3.23
N ILE A 31 -17.63 -3.28 3.90
CA ILE A 31 -16.72 -4.44 3.96
C ILE A 31 -17.39 -5.61 3.24
N ASP A 32 -16.74 -6.13 2.20
CA ASP A 32 -17.24 -7.31 1.50
C ASP A 32 -17.16 -8.55 2.37
N SER A 33 -18.13 -9.47 2.23
CA SER A 33 -18.22 -10.70 3.04
C SER A 33 -17.01 -11.63 2.89
N ASP A 34 -16.31 -11.54 1.77
CA ASP A 34 -15.15 -12.37 1.45
C ASP A 34 -13.81 -11.67 1.78
N ALA A 35 -13.86 -10.50 2.42
CA ALA A 35 -12.66 -9.81 2.91
C ALA A 35 -12.18 -10.42 4.23
N LEU A 36 -10.88 -10.70 4.34
CA LEU A 36 -10.23 -11.18 5.56
C LEU A 36 -9.70 -9.98 6.35
N ILE A 37 -10.31 -9.65 7.48
CA ILE A 37 -10.01 -8.45 8.26
C ILE A 37 -9.31 -8.83 9.57
N GLY A 38 -8.08 -8.31 9.77
CA GLY A 38 -7.24 -8.65 10.92
C GLY A 38 -6.65 -10.04 10.84
N TYR A 39 -6.43 -10.56 9.63
CA TYR A 39 -5.92 -11.92 9.43
C TYR A 39 -4.61 -12.14 10.21
N PRO A 40 -4.48 -13.24 11.00
CA PRO A 40 -3.30 -13.47 11.82
C PRO A 40 -2.04 -13.65 10.96
N HIS A 41 -0.98 -12.92 11.28
CA HIS A 41 0.33 -13.16 10.66
C HIS A 41 1.00 -14.41 11.27
N ALA A 42 2.11 -14.86 10.68
CA ALA A 42 2.73 -16.15 10.99
C ALA A 42 2.94 -16.44 12.50
N LYS A 43 3.24 -15.40 13.31
CA LYS A 43 3.44 -15.55 14.76
C LYS A 43 2.13 -15.64 15.57
N GLU A 44 1.00 -15.44 14.93
CA GLU A 44 -0.33 -15.44 15.56
C GLU A 44 -1.21 -16.62 15.12
N LEU A 45 -0.76 -17.44 14.16
CA LEU A 45 -1.56 -18.53 13.59
C LEU A 45 -2.03 -19.57 14.61
N GLU A 46 -1.30 -19.74 15.72
CA GLU A 46 -1.65 -20.69 16.80
C GLU A 46 -2.46 -20.03 17.93
N LYS A 47 -2.69 -18.72 17.87
CA LYS A 47 -3.45 -18.01 18.88
C LYS A 47 -4.95 -18.20 18.70
N GLU A 48 -5.69 -18.17 19.81
CA GLU A 48 -7.15 -18.05 19.75
C GLU A 48 -7.53 -16.67 19.16
N SER A 49 -8.68 -16.60 18.46
CA SER A 49 -9.13 -15.37 17.79
C SER A 49 -9.13 -14.14 18.71
N LYS A 50 -9.50 -14.30 19.98
CA LYS A 50 -9.50 -13.21 20.97
C LYS A 50 -8.10 -12.66 21.34
N GLU A 51 -7.04 -13.39 21.03
CA GLU A 51 -5.65 -13.04 21.34
C GLU A 51 -4.95 -12.40 20.15
N ILE A 52 -5.59 -12.38 18.98
CA ILE A 52 -5.10 -11.70 17.78
C ILE A 52 -5.33 -10.20 17.97
N ALA A 53 -4.31 -9.38 17.69
CA ALA A 53 -4.41 -7.94 17.84
C ALA A 53 -5.51 -7.32 16.94
N GLY A 54 -5.74 -7.91 15.77
CA GLY A 54 -6.63 -7.35 14.76
C GLY A 54 -5.99 -6.19 13.98
N CYS A 55 -6.77 -5.50 13.16
CA CYS A 55 -6.34 -4.34 12.39
C CYS A 55 -7.28 -3.15 12.62
N GLU A 56 -6.89 -1.97 12.13
CA GLU A 56 -7.72 -0.77 12.18
C GLU A 56 -8.09 -0.34 10.75
N ILE A 57 -9.36 -0.02 10.51
CA ILE A 57 -9.87 0.51 9.24
C ILE A 57 -10.64 1.79 9.55
N GLY A 58 -10.22 2.90 8.96
CA GLY A 58 -10.84 4.23 9.14
C GLY A 58 -12.21 4.36 8.48
N ASP A 59 -12.92 5.41 8.85
CA ASP A 59 -14.29 5.71 8.44
C ASP A 59 -14.46 5.77 6.91
N GLU A 60 -15.67 5.53 6.42
CA GLU A 60 -16.09 5.67 5.02
C GLU A 60 -15.26 4.82 4.01
N SER A 61 -14.58 3.78 4.48
CA SER A 61 -13.73 2.91 3.65
C SER A 61 -14.54 1.88 2.89
N ILE A 62 -14.04 1.49 1.71
CA ILE A 62 -14.63 0.44 0.85
C ILE A 62 -13.61 -0.66 0.68
N ILE A 63 -13.81 -1.77 1.36
CA ILE A 63 -12.92 -2.94 1.37
C ILE A 63 -13.57 -4.08 0.61
N ARG A 64 -13.03 -4.42 -0.55
CA ARG A 64 -13.44 -5.55 -1.39
C ARG A 64 -12.71 -6.83 -0.97
N PRO A 65 -13.01 -8.00 -1.55
CA PRO A 65 -12.32 -9.24 -1.23
C PRO A 65 -10.80 -9.12 -1.33
N GLY A 66 -10.12 -9.45 -0.25
CA GLY A 66 -8.68 -9.33 -0.07
C GLY A 66 -8.34 -9.54 1.39
N SER A 67 -7.10 -9.25 1.78
CA SER A 67 -6.63 -9.51 3.13
C SER A 67 -5.97 -8.29 3.76
N VAL A 68 -6.40 -7.93 4.96
CA VAL A 68 -5.72 -6.98 5.85
C VAL A 68 -5.24 -7.77 7.06
N TYR A 69 -3.93 -7.81 7.28
CA TYR A 69 -3.35 -8.56 8.39
C TYR A 69 -3.49 -7.82 9.72
N SER A 70 -3.39 -8.58 10.79
CA SER A 70 -3.35 -8.03 12.14
C SER A 70 -2.24 -6.98 12.28
N THR A 71 -2.46 -5.98 13.15
CA THR A 71 -1.58 -4.83 13.36
C THR A 71 -1.46 -3.84 12.20
N ALA A 72 -2.06 -4.11 11.03
CA ALA A 72 -2.15 -3.13 9.95
C ALA A 72 -3.17 -2.03 10.27
N LYS A 73 -2.93 -0.81 9.75
CA LYS A 73 -3.80 0.34 9.91
C LYS A 73 -4.08 0.99 8.57
N LEU A 74 -5.35 1.13 8.22
CA LEU A 74 -5.82 1.82 7.03
C LEU A 74 -6.58 3.08 7.46
N GLY A 75 -6.22 4.22 6.90
CA GLY A 75 -6.88 5.50 7.13
C GLY A 75 -8.29 5.56 6.56
N GLU A 76 -8.94 6.70 6.79
CA GLU A 76 -10.30 6.98 6.32
C GLU A 76 -10.40 6.98 4.79
N LYS A 77 -11.58 6.66 4.26
CA LYS A 77 -11.88 6.68 2.82
C LYS A 77 -10.95 5.83 1.96
N THR A 78 -10.32 4.83 2.57
CA THR A 78 -9.53 3.85 1.82
C THR A 78 -10.44 3.03 0.90
N ARG A 79 -10.02 2.85 -0.35
CA ARG A 79 -10.74 2.04 -1.34
C ARG A 79 -9.85 0.94 -1.88
N THR A 80 -10.36 -0.29 -1.90
CA THR A 80 -9.60 -1.43 -2.42
C THR A 80 -10.23 -2.02 -3.67
N GLY A 81 -9.40 -2.59 -4.54
CA GLY A 81 -9.79 -3.55 -5.57
C GLY A 81 -9.96 -4.95 -4.98
N HIS A 82 -9.97 -5.98 -5.83
CA HIS A 82 -10.08 -7.37 -5.41
C HIS A 82 -8.69 -7.99 -5.21
N ASN A 83 -8.60 -9.01 -4.34
CA ASN A 83 -7.38 -9.78 -4.09
C ASN A 83 -6.18 -8.92 -3.67
N PHE A 84 -6.42 -7.80 -3.04
CA PHE A 84 -5.36 -7.00 -2.45
C PHE A 84 -4.84 -7.66 -1.17
N LEU A 85 -3.59 -7.35 -0.82
CA LEU A 85 -2.98 -7.79 0.42
C LEU A 85 -2.30 -6.60 1.10
N VAL A 86 -2.60 -6.37 2.38
CA VAL A 86 -1.85 -5.47 3.26
C VAL A 86 -1.37 -6.28 4.46
N ARG A 87 -0.06 -6.39 4.61
CA ARG A 87 0.55 -7.19 5.66
C ARG A 87 0.69 -6.42 6.98
N GLU A 88 1.10 -7.15 7.98
CA GLU A 88 1.25 -6.71 9.38
C GLU A 88 2.13 -5.46 9.53
N ASN A 89 1.90 -4.67 10.59
CA ASN A 89 2.62 -3.44 10.96
C ASN A 89 2.65 -2.35 9.88
N THR A 90 1.87 -2.50 8.80
CA THR A 90 1.81 -1.51 7.73
C THR A 90 0.76 -0.45 8.07
N THR A 91 1.12 0.81 7.85
CA THR A 91 0.21 1.96 8.02
C THR A 91 -0.05 2.62 6.68
N ILE A 92 -1.31 2.91 6.40
CA ILE A 92 -1.77 3.57 5.17
C ILE A 92 -2.60 4.79 5.58
N GLY A 93 -2.28 5.96 5.04
CA GLY A 93 -2.99 7.20 5.30
C GLY A 93 -4.37 7.25 4.65
N ASP A 94 -5.00 8.42 4.75
CA ASP A 94 -6.37 8.65 4.31
C ASP A 94 -6.51 8.75 2.78
N GLY A 95 -7.69 8.41 2.27
CA GLY A 95 -8.06 8.60 0.87
C GLY A 95 -7.29 7.76 -0.14
N CYS A 96 -6.64 6.70 0.30
CA CYS A 96 -5.82 5.85 -0.57
C CYS A 96 -6.65 4.89 -1.41
N LEU A 97 -6.15 4.61 -2.63
CA LEU A 97 -6.68 3.59 -3.53
C LEU A 97 -5.68 2.44 -3.67
N LEU A 98 -6.10 1.24 -3.32
CA LEU A 98 -5.35 -0.01 -3.55
C LEU A 98 -6.05 -0.78 -4.67
N GLY A 99 -5.46 -0.86 -5.83
CA GLY A 99 -6.01 -1.56 -7.00
C GLY A 99 -6.10 -3.08 -6.81
N THR A 100 -6.66 -3.74 -7.79
CA THR A 100 -6.77 -5.21 -7.82
C THR A 100 -5.38 -5.86 -7.81
N ASN A 101 -5.20 -6.92 -7.03
CA ASN A 101 -3.93 -7.65 -6.87
C ASN A 101 -2.75 -6.76 -6.39
N VAL A 102 -3.00 -5.63 -5.74
CA VAL A 102 -1.96 -4.86 -5.08
C VAL A 102 -1.48 -5.63 -3.85
N VAL A 103 -0.16 -5.71 -3.69
CA VAL A 103 0.46 -6.29 -2.50
C VAL A 103 1.32 -5.23 -1.82
N ILE A 104 1.06 -5.01 -0.54
CA ILE A 104 1.86 -4.17 0.33
C ILE A 104 2.35 -5.06 1.48
N ASP A 105 3.66 -5.29 1.50
CA ASP A 105 4.28 -6.11 2.53
C ASP A 105 4.32 -5.41 3.90
N ASN A 106 4.86 -6.11 4.88
CA ASN A 106 4.92 -5.67 6.26
C ASN A 106 5.84 -4.45 6.49
N ASP A 107 5.59 -3.76 7.60
CA ASP A 107 6.40 -2.64 8.10
C ASP A 107 6.47 -1.44 7.14
N CYS A 108 5.53 -1.32 6.20
CA CYS A 108 5.44 -0.19 5.29
C CYS A 108 4.75 1.02 5.94
N LYS A 109 5.14 2.22 5.48
CA LYS A 109 4.50 3.48 5.87
C LYS A 109 4.08 4.23 4.62
N ILE A 110 2.78 4.36 4.42
CA ILE A 110 2.18 4.99 3.23
C ILE A 110 1.46 6.26 3.66
N GLY A 111 1.74 7.36 2.99
CA GLY A 111 1.10 8.65 3.21
C GLY A 111 -0.35 8.71 2.70
N ASN A 112 -0.90 9.91 2.65
CA ASN A 112 -2.28 10.15 2.29
C ASN A 112 -2.47 10.26 0.77
N TYR A 113 -3.69 9.97 0.32
CA TYR A 113 -4.12 10.14 -1.07
C TYR A 113 -3.25 9.41 -2.10
N CYS A 114 -2.65 8.30 -1.71
CA CYS A 114 -1.86 7.48 -2.62
C CYS A 114 -2.77 6.62 -3.50
N SER A 115 -2.30 6.34 -4.72
CA SER A 115 -3.05 5.52 -5.68
C SER A 115 -2.13 4.45 -6.26
N PHE A 116 -2.31 3.21 -5.81
CA PHE A 116 -1.58 2.04 -6.29
C PHE A 116 -2.47 1.25 -7.23
N GLN A 117 -2.03 1.11 -8.47
CA GLN A 117 -2.81 0.50 -9.52
C GLN A 117 -2.64 -1.03 -9.54
N THR A 118 -3.49 -1.69 -10.32
CA THR A 118 -3.55 -3.16 -10.44
C THR A 118 -2.16 -3.79 -10.51
N GLY A 119 -1.90 -4.77 -9.63
CA GLY A 119 -0.68 -5.57 -9.62
C GLY A 119 0.58 -4.85 -9.14
N ALA A 120 0.47 -3.63 -8.60
CA ALA A 120 1.63 -2.97 -8.00
C ALA A 120 2.11 -3.73 -6.76
N TYR A 121 3.45 -3.88 -6.63
CA TYR A 121 4.09 -4.55 -5.51
C TYR A 121 4.97 -3.60 -4.70
N ILE A 122 4.71 -3.52 -3.41
CA ILE A 122 5.40 -2.67 -2.44
C ILE A 122 6.04 -3.57 -1.38
N PRO A 123 7.37 -3.74 -1.38
CA PRO A 123 8.06 -4.64 -0.47
C PRO A 123 8.20 -4.09 0.94
N THR A 124 8.54 -4.98 1.86
CA THR A 124 8.79 -4.74 3.29
C THR A 124 9.59 -3.46 3.55
N GLY A 125 9.12 -2.67 4.51
CA GLY A 125 9.82 -1.50 5.03
C GLY A 125 9.76 -0.25 4.13
N THR A 126 9.08 -0.31 2.99
CA THR A 126 8.96 0.84 2.06
C THR A 126 8.26 2.02 2.74
N VAL A 127 8.82 3.21 2.54
CA VAL A 127 8.23 4.48 2.98
C VAL A 127 7.75 5.26 1.77
N VAL A 128 6.47 5.66 1.77
CA VAL A 128 5.82 6.40 0.68
C VAL A 128 5.19 7.66 1.24
N GLY A 129 5.49 8.80 0.65
CA GLY A 129 4.90 10.09 0.97
C GLY A 129 3.46 10.23 0.50
N ASP A 130 2.96 11.46 0.53
CA ASP A 130 1.59 11.79 0.13
C ASP A 130 1.44 11.91 -1.39
N ARG A 131 0.23 11.63 -1.90
CA ARG A 131 -0.15 11.82 -3.31
C ARG A 131 0.75 11.09 -4.30
N VAL A 132 1.24 9.91 -3.93
CA VAL A 132 2.06 9.07 -4.79
C VAL A 132 1.17 8.21 -5.68
N PHE A 133 1.51 8.19 -6.97
CA PHE A 133 0.90 7.28 -7.95
C PHE A 133 1.86 6.15 -8.31
N ILE A 134 1.42 4.90 -8.19
CA ILE A 134 2.16 3.72 -8.65
C ILE A 134 1.33 3.00 -9.70
N GLY A 135 1.82 2.99 -10.93
CA GLY A 135 1.15 2.43 -12.12
C GLY A 135 1.02 0.91 -12.08
N PRO A 136 0.17 0.34 -12.95
CA PRO A 136 -0.06 -1.10 -13.01
C PRO A 136 1.23 -1.90 -13.18
N ASN A 137 1.33 -2.99 -12.41
CA ASN A 137 2.46 -3.92 -12.44
C ASN A 137 3.84 -3.27 -12.20
N ALA A 138 3.91 -2.06 -11.64
CA ALA A 138 5.17 -1.52 -11.17
C ALA A 138 5.64 -2.34 -9.96
N SER A 139 6.93 -2.68 -9.95
CA SER A 139 7.53 -3.54 -8.93
C SER A 139 8.69 -2.83 -8.23
N LEU A 140 8.56 -2.69 -6.93
CA LEU A 140 9.64 -2.24 -6.07
C LEU A 140 10.34 -3.46 -5.50
N THR A 141 11.64 -3.38 -5.27
CA THR A 141 12.45 -4.50 -4.76
C THR A 141 13.24 -4.07 -3.52
N ASN A 142 13.59 -5.01 -2.64
CA ASN A 142 14.26 -4.71 -1.36
C ASN A 142 15.46 -5.61 -1.07
N ASP A 143 15.93 -6.37 -2.05
CA ASP A 143 17.10 -7.24 -1.96
C ASP A 143 17.90 -7.16 -3.27
N ASN A 144 19.16 -6.73 -3.17
CA ASN A 144 20.07 -6.62 -4.32
C ASN A 144 20.70 -7.95 -4.73
N THR A 145 20.72 -8.93 -3.85
CA THR A 145 21.40 -10.22 -4.05
C THR A 145 20.53 -11.40 -3.63
N PRO A 146 19.29 -11.52 -4.17
CA PRO A 146 18.32 -12.50 -3.69
C PRO A 146 18.90 -13.92 -3.72
N VAL A 147 18.78 -14.60 -2.58
CA VAL A 147 19.26 -15.98 -2.30
C VAL A 147 20.76 -16.26 -2.56
N ARG A 148 21.56 -15.22 -2.80
CA ARG A 148 23.03 -15.37 -3.01
C ARG A 148 23.87 -15.05 -1.78
N THR A 149 23.34 -14.18 -0.92
CA THR A 149 23.94 -13.79 0.37
C THR A 149 22.88 -13.85 1.46
N GLU A 150 23.23 -13.53 2.70
CA GLU A 150 22.24 -13.29 3.73
C GLU A 150 21.30 -12.15 3.30
N TYR A 151 20.02 -12.34 3.58
CA TYR A 151 19.00 -11.34 3.26
C TYR A 151 19.26 -10.05 4.02
N LEU A 152 19.48 -8.99 3.28
CA LEU A 152 19.55 -7.62 3.80
C LEU A 152 18.39 -6.83 3.21
N CYS A 153 17.43 -6.48 4.04
CA CYS A 153 16.33 -5.61 3.60
C CYS A 153 16.86 -4.20 3.35
N GLU A 154 16.76 -3.74 2.13
CA GLU A 154 17.10 -2.39 1.70
C GLU A 154 15.83 -1.66 1.24
N PRO A 155 15.07 -1.03 2.18
CA PRO A 155 13.78 -0.43 1.85
C PRO A 155 13.93 0.79 0.96
N ILE A 156 12.90 1.03 0.14
CA ILE A 156 12.81 2.18 -0.75
C ILE A 156 12.09 3.33 -0.03
N THR A 157 12.54 4.56 -0.31
CA THR A 157 11.84 5.78 0.08
C THR A 157 11.29 6.47 -1.17
N ILE A 158 10.00 6.75 -1.19
CA ILE A 158 9.32 7.51 -2.23
C ILE A 158 8.77 8.77 -1.60
N GLU A 159 9.24 9.93 -2.04
CA GLU A 159 8.79 11.21 -1.50
C GLU A 159 7.42 11.62 -2.06
N ASN A 160 6.90 12.79 -1.64
CA ASN A 160 5.58 13.25 -2.05
C ASN A 160 5.47 13.45 -3.57
N ASP A 161 4.25 13.34 -4.10
CA ASP A 161 3.90 13.70 -5.48
C ASP A 161 4.66 12.91 -6.58
N VAL A 162 5.30 11.80 -6.22
CA VAL A 162 5.98 10.93 -7.19
C VAL A 162 4.96 10.18 -8.05
N SER A 163 5.26 10.08 -9.35
CA SER A 163 4.50 9.24 -10.28
C SER A 163 5.40 8.13 -10.84
N ILE A 164 5.03 6.88 -10.62
CA ILE A 164 5.72 5.70 -11.16
C ILE A 164 4.84 5.08 -12.25
N GLY A 165 5.36 5.01 -13.47
CA GLY A 165 4.67 4.45 -14.63
C GLY A 165 4.53 2.92 -14.56
N SER A 166 3.62 2.40 -15.39
CA SER A 166 3.33 0.96 -15.46
C SER A 166 4.57 0.14 -15.79
N ASN A 167 4.69 -1.04 -15.21
CA ASN A 167 5.81 -1.98 -15.39
C ASN A 167 7.21 -1.39 -15.10
N ALA A 168 7.30 -0.28 -14.37
CA ALA A 168 8.60 0.22 -13.91
C ALA A 168 9.14 -0.68 -12.78
N THR A 169 10.46 -0.82 -12.74
CA THR A 169 11.16 -1.53 -11.67
C THR A 169 12.04 -0.56 -10.89
N ILE A 170 11.91 -0.54 -9.58
CA ILE A 170 12.74 0.27 -8.68
C ILE A 170 13.64 -0.66 -7.87
N MET A 171 14.95 -0.49 -8.02
CA MET A 171 15.94 -1.31 -7.31
C MET A 171 16.00 -0.97 -5.82
N PRO A 172 16.52 -1.89 -4.98
CA PRO A 172 16.55 -1.74 -3.52
C PRO A 172 17.31 -0.51 -3.02
N GLY A 173 16.92 -0.01 -1.85
CA GLY A 173 17.65 1.03 -1.12
C GLY A 173 17.57 2.43 -1.73
N LEU A 174 16.75 2.65 -2.74
CA LEU A 174 16.71 3.91 -3.47
C LEU A 174 15.77 4.93 -2.83
N THR A 175 16.11 6.21 -3.04
CA THR A 175 15.22 7.34 -2.78
C THR A 175 14.74 7.91 -4.12
N ILE A 176 13.43 8.03 -4.25
CA ILE A 176 12.76 8.70 -5.38
C ILE A 176 12.27 10.04 -4.88
N GLY A 177 12.94 11.11 -5.33
CA GLY A 177 12.72 12.48 -4.84
C GLY A 177 11.37 13.05 -5.23
N GLU A 178 10.92 14.04 -4.46
CA GLU A 178 9.62 14.70 -4.58
C GLU A 178 9.28 15.09 -6.03
N GLY A 179 8.06 14.80 -6.46
CA GLY A 179 7.57 15.13 -7.78
C GLY A 179 8.31 14.45 -8.94
N ALA A 180 9.17 13.46 -8.68
CA ALA A 180 9.84 12.70 -9.74
C ALA A 180 8.83 11.91 -10.55
N PHE A 181 9.11 11.77 -11.84
CA PHE A 181 8.30 11.02 -12.78
C PHE A 181 9.11 9.85 -13.35
N ILE A 182 8.72 8.64 -13.04
CA ILE A 182 9.32 7.42 -13.57
C ILE A 182 8.48 6.96 -14.76
N ALA A 183 9.08 6.92 -15.94
CA ALA A 183 8.39 6.47 -17.15
C ALA A 183 8.04 4.97 -17.07
N GLY A 184 6.96 4.58 -17.75
CA GLY A 184 6.59 3.17 -17.85
C GLY A 184 7.72 2.31 -18.41
N GLY A 185 7.91 1.12 -17.84
CA GLY A 185 8.97 0.18 -18.21
C GLY A 185 10.39 0.61 -17.85
N ALA A 186 10.59 1.69 -17.11
CA ALA A 186 11.92 2.11 -16.69
C ALA A 186 12.48 1.19 -15.57
N VAL A 187 13.79 0.94 -15.61
CA VAL A 187 14.52 0.24 -14.55
C VAL A 187 15.42 1.24 -13.83
N VAL A 188 14.98 1.66 -12.64
CA VAL A 188 15.66 2.67 -11.83
C VAL A 188 16.71 1.99 -10.95
N THR A 189 17.98 2.35 -11.17
CA THR A 189 19.14 1.75 -10.50
C THR A 189 19.93 2.74 -9.62
N LYS A 190 19.44 3.98 -9.51
CA LYS A 190 20.06 5.05 -8.72
C LYS A 190 18.98 5.98 -8.18
N ASN A 191 19.28 6.71 -7.11
CA ASN A 191 18.38 7.72 -6.56
C ASN A 191 17.95 8.72 -7.64
N VAL A 192 16.65 9.00 -7.71
CA VAL A 192 16.10 9.96 -8.67
C VAL A 192 15.95 11.31 -7.97
N PRO A 193 16.58 12.37 -8.47
CA PRO A 193 16.43 13.70 -7.88
C PRO A 193 14.97 14.21 -7.99
N ALA A 194 14.58 15.09 -7.07
CA ALA A 194 13.27 15.73 -7.10
C ALA A 194 13.00 16.41 -8.44
N TRP A 195 11.76 16.30 -8.92
CA TRP A 195 11.30 16.92 -10.16
C TRP A 195 12.10 16.49 -11.41
N HIS A 196 12.59 15.26 -11.43
CA HIS A 196 13.25 14.68 -12.61
C HIS A 196 12.40 13.58 -13.24
N LEU A 197 12.56 13.47 -14.55
CA LEU A 197 12.08 12.34 -15.35
C LEU A 197 13.15 11.26 -15.38
N ALA A 198 12.81 10.04 -15.00
CA ALA A 198 13.64 8.85 -15.15
C ALA A 198 13.03 7.94 -16.23
N LYS A 199 13.76 7.59 -17.28
CA LYS A 199 13.27 6.74 -18.36
C LYS A 199 14.34 5.79 -18.92
N GLY A 200 13.91 4.62 -19.38
CA GLY A 200 14.76 3.61 -20.02
C GLY A 200 15.28 2.53 -19.08
N CYS A 201 16.09 1.62 -19.59
CA CYS A 201 16.69 0.49 -18.88
C CYS A 201 18.18 0.36 -19.24
N PRO A 202 19.13 0.70 -18.33
CA PRO A 202 18.88 1.38 -17.06
C PRO A 202 18.35 2.81 -17.26
N ALA A 203 17.61 3.32 -16.28
CA ALA A 203 16.98 4.63 -16.38
C ALA A 203 18.03 5.76 -16.42
N VAL A 204 17.83 6.69 -17.35
CA VAL A 204 18.57 7.95 -17.44
C VAL A 204 17.68 9.10 -17.00
N PHE A 205 18.28 10.13 -16.39
CA PHE A 205 17.55 11.23 -15.78
C PHE A 205 17.64 12.50 -16.64
N SER A 206 16.53 13.23 -16.68
CA SER A 206 16.45 14.57 -17.25
C SER A 206 15.55 15.43 -16.39
N LYS A 207 15.66 16.76 -16.50
CA LYS A 207 14.73 17.65 -15.82
C LYS A 207 13.30 17.40 -16.30
N LEU A 208 12.37 17.35 -15.36
CA LEU A 208 10.95 17.28 -15.70
C LEU A 208 10.54 18.59 -16.40
N PRO A 209 9.74 18.54 -17.48
CA PRO A 209 9.18 19.74 -18.09
C PRO A 209 8.41 20.61 -17.10
N ASP A 210 8.54 21.94 -17.20
CA ASP A 210 7.99 22.86 -16.19
C ASP A 210 6.45 22.78 -16.07
N ASN A 211 5.75 22.46 -17.14
CA ASN A 211 4.30 22.25 -17.14
C ASN A 211 3.88 21.00 -16.34
N LEU A 212 4.80 20.10 -16.03
CA LEU A 212 4.57 18.88 -15.19
C LEU A 212 5.08 19.04 -13.75
N LYS A 213 5.83 20.09 -13.43
CA LYS A 213 6.32 20.37 -12.08
C LYS A 213 5.22 20.94 -11.20
N LYS A 214 4.33 20.07 -10.77
CA LYS A 214 3.21 20.39 -9.88
C LYS A 214 2.77 19.15 -9.11
N PRO A 215 2.12 19.31 -7.95
CA PRO A 215 1.59 18.19 -7.18
C PRO A 215 0.66 17.31 -8.01
N ASN A 216 0.66 16.02 -7.68
CA ASN A 216 -0.28 15.08 -8.25
C ASN A 216 -1.72 15.45 -7.90
N ARG A 217 -2.64 15.26 -8.83
CA ARG A 217 -4.07 15.57 -8.66
C ARG A 217 -4.81 14.42 -7.95
N LEU A 218 -4.25 13.94 -6.86
CA LEU A 218 -4.82 12.90 -6.02
C LEU A 218 -5.37 13.55 -4.74
N GLY A 219 -6.58 13.15 -4.32
CA GLY A 219 -7.23 13.73 -3.14
C GLY A 219 -7.85 15.12 -3.34
N LEU A 220 -8.02 15.56 -4.59
CA LEU A 220 -8.69 16.82 -4.94
C LEU A 220 -10.17 16.58 -5.23
#